data_bd13f660a5452945d76a0c7e42f052df
#
_entry.id   bd13f660a5452945d76a0c7e42f052df
#
_cell.length_a   1.000
_cell.length_b   1.000
_cell.length_c   1.000
_cell.angle_alpha   90.00
_cell.angle_beta   90.00
_cell.angle_gamma   90.00
#
_symmetry.space_group_name_H-M   'P 1'
#
loop_
_entity.id
_entity.type
_entity.pdbx_description
1 polymer ?
#
loop_
_entity_poly.entity_id
_entity_poly.type
_entity_poly.pdbx_seq_one_letter_code
_entity_poly.pdbx_strand_id
1 'polypeptide(L)'
;MINILYWNAGIRTEEDRHSIRGENVRQKIIELILENNIDIVILAEYTFDMQLMCDMLSVNGKDFKTAPVPEDSRAKMLVSMKFNVELIRDSKYYFICSINNVLTDFLIAGLHFPSKRYAENRDREIVAEQFMDALCEAQSEAEHKKVIIAGDFNADPFEEVMLKANYFHALPYADIVENKRERDVYGKNYQMFYNPMWNFFGDLNTPHSTCYYDSGGAFNFYKHIFDQVIVSADMVKYFDKDNLKIVTETSSGVLADGKGIPNRKEYSDHLPIVFGIKEDA
;
A
#
# COMPACT_ATOMS: atom_id res chain seq x y z
N MET A 1 -5.12 7.09 -16.95
CA MET A 1 -4.60 7.06 -15.55
C MET A 1 -5.17 5.85 -14.85
N ILE A 2 -4.37 5.09 -14.14
CA ILE A 2 -4.79 3.99 -13.26
C ILE A 2 -4.66 4.50 -11.83
N ASN A 3 -5.78 4.60 -11.12
CA ASN A 3 -5.80 5.09 -9.75
C ASN A 3 -5.86 3.93 -8.77
N ILE A 4 -5.04 3.98 -7.74
CA ILE A 4 -4.85 2.91 -6.76
C ILE A 4 -5.13 3.46 -5.37
N LEU A 5 -5.93 2.72 -4.61
CA LEU A 5 -6.22 2.97 -3.20
C LEU A 5 -5.52 1.90 -2.36
N TYR A 6 -4.79 2.31 -1.34
CA TYR A 6 -4.39 1.44 -0.24
C TYR A 6 -4.98 1.97 1.07
N TRP A 7 -5.51 1.07 1.91
CA TRP A 7 -5.96 1.40 3.26
C TRP A 7 -5.82 0.21 4.22
N ASN A 8 -5.16 0.43 5.36
CA ASN A 8 -5.30 -0.45 6.51
C ASN A 8 -6.63 -0.10 7.20
N ALA A 9 -7.63 -0.95 6.97
CA ALA A 9 -9.02 -0.68 7.36
C ALA A 9 -9.30 -0.90 8.86
N GLY A 10 -8.39 -1.60 9.57
CA GLY A 10 -8.50 -1.86 11.01
C GLY A 10 -9.68 -2.76 11.40
N ILE A 11 -10.27 -3.52 10.47
CA ILE A 11 -11.39 -4.45 10.71
C ILE A 11 -10.80 -5.86 10.85
N ARG A 12 -10.43 -6.24 12.07
CA ARG A 12 -9.61 -7.42 12.35
C ARG A 12 -10.41 -8.67 12.73
N THR A 13 -11.61 -8.49 13.27
CA THR A 13 -12.43 -9.57 13.84
C THR A 13 -13.84 -9.58 13.25
N GLU A 14 -14.59 -10.67 13.46
CA GLU A 14 -16.01 -10.72 13.12
C GLU A 14 -16.83 -9.68 13.91
N GLU A 15 -16.47 -9.43 15.16
CA GLU A 15 -17.13 -8.40 15.98
C GLU A 15 -16.92 -7.01 15.38
N ASP A 16 -15.68 -6.67 14.97
CA ASP A 16 -15.40 -5.43 14.23
C ASP A 16 -16.26 -5.33 12.98
N ARG A 17 -16.34 -6.40 12.20
CA ARG A 17 -17.12 -6.46 10.95
C ARG A 17 -18.61 -6.15 11.16
N HIS A 18 -19.20 -6.64 12.24
CA HIS A 18 -20.62 -6.44 12.56
C HIS A 18 -20.90 -5.18 13.39
N SER A 19 -19.86 -4.39 13.69
CA SER A 19 -19.99 -3.13 14.42
C SER A 19 -20.43 -1.98 13.49
N ILE A 20 -20.95 -0.90 14.11
CA ILE A 20 -21.22 0.36 13.40
C ILE A 20 -19.94 0.88 12.72
N ARG A 21 -18.78 0.76 13.38
CA ARG A 21 -17.48 1.14 12.83
C ARG A 21 -17.15 0.35 11.56
N GLY A 22 -17.38 -0.96 11.58
CA GLY A 22 -17.15 -1.80 10.40
C GLY A 22 -18.00 -1.39 9.21
N GLU A 23 -19.29 -1.07 9.44
CA GLU A 23 -20.18 -0.56 8.40
C GLU A 23 -19.71 0.80 7.86
N ASN A 24 -19.31 1.72 8.76
CA ASN A 24 -18.79 3.02 8.36
C ASN A 24 -17.52 2.87 7.50
N VAL A 25 -16.58 1.98 7.86
CA VAL A 25 -15.38 1.71 7.08
C VAL A 25 -15.74 1.18 5.70
N ARG A 26 -16.66 0.22 5.60
CA ARG A 26 -17.11 -0.33 4.32
C ARG A 26 -17.70 0.75 3.42
N GLN A 27 -18.55 1.61 3.97
CA GLN A 27 -19.12 2.74 3.24
C GLN A 27 -18.06 3.72 2.74
N LYS A 28 -17.05 4.02 3.58
CA LYS A 28 -15.94 4.90 3.21
C LYS A 28 -15.06 4.33 2.10
N ILE A 29 -14.84 3.02 2.07
CA ILE A 29 -14.14 2.38 0.95
C ILE A 29 -14.89 2.62 -0.36
N ILE A 30 -16.21 2.45 -0.38
CA ILE A 30 -17.03 2.70 -1.58
C ILE A 30 -16.92 4.18 -2.00
N GLU A 31 -17.08 5.11 -1.08
CA GLU A 31 -16.94 6.55 -1.36
C GLU A 31 -15.57 6.89 -1.94
N LEU A 32 -14.50 6.40 -1.32
CA LEU A 32 -13.13 6.62 -1.80
C LEU A 32 -12.92 6.10 -3.23
N ILE A 33 -13.50 4.92 -3.55
CA ILE A 33 -13.43 4.34 -4.89
C ILE A 33 -14.16 5.22 -5.92
N LEU A 34 -15.35 5.70 -5.57
CA LEU A 34 -16.16 6.51 -6.47
C LEU A 34 -15.56 7.91 -6.69
N GLU A 35 -15.20 8.59 -5.61
CA GLU A 35 -14.70 9.97 -5.63
C GLU A 35 -13.33 10.11 -6.32
N ASN A 36 -12.49 9.07 -6.22
CA ASN A 36 -11.14 9.08 -6.78
C ASN A 36 -11.00 8.24 -8.07
N ASN A 37 -12.11 7.75 -8.63
CA ASN A 37 -12.08 6.87 -9.81
C ASN A 37 -11.05 5.73 -9.68
N ILE A 38 -11.08 5.04 -8.54
CA ILE A 38 -10.12 3.97 -8.24
C ILE A 38 -10.33 2.79 -9.19
N ASP A 39 -9.23 2.18 -9.59
CA ASP A 39 -9.17 1.00 -10.47
C ASP A 39 -8.64 -0.24 -9.74
N ILE A 40 -7.78 -0.04 -8.74
CA ILE A 40 -7.19 -1.10 -7.93
C ILE A 40 -7.30 -0.69 -6.47
N VAL A 41 -7.81 -1.59 -5.64
CA VAL A 41 -7.96 -1.39 -4.18
C VAL A 41 -7.16 -2.44 -3.45
N ILE A 42 -6.28 -2.02 -2.55
CA ILE A 42 -5.56 -2.90 -1.63
C ILE A 42 -6.01 -2.57 -0.22
N LEU A 43 -6.53 -3.56 0.50
CA LEU A 43 -7.00 -3.42 1.87
C LEU A 43 -6.21 -4.33 2.80
N ALA A 44 -5.65 -3.78 3.86
CA ALA A 44 -5.12 -4.55 4.98
C ALA A 44 -6.11 -4.55 6.14
N GLU A 45 -6.02 -5.59 7.00
CA GLU A 45 -6.92 -5.76 8.15
C GLU A 45 -8.41 -5.59 7.78
N TYR A 46 -8.84 -6.27 6.74
CA TYR A 46 -10.20 -6.21 6.23
C TYR A 46 -10.81 -7.60 6.15
N THR A 47 -11.71 -7.91 7.08
CA THR A 47 -12.33 -9.24 7.25
C THR A 47 -13.69 -9.40 6.56
N PHE A 48 -14.20 -8.38 5.88
CA PHE A 48 -15.42 -8.49 5.10
C PHE A 48 -15.22 -9.35 3.85
N ASP A 49 -16.32 -9.90 3.38
CA ASP A 49 -16.37 -10.57 2.09
C ASP A 49 -16.07 -9.59 0.95
N MET A 50 -15.02 -9.88 0.19
CA MET A 50 -14.60 -9.05 -0.94
C MET A 50 -15.56 -9.16 -2.11
N GLN A 51 -16.27 -10.29 -2.29
CA GLN A 51 -17.30 -10.42 -3.33
C GLN A 51 -18.49 -9.52 -3.03
N LEU A 52 -18.94 -9.44 -1.78
CA LEU A 52 -19.99 -8.51 -1.37
C LEU A 52 -19.60 -7.06 -1.69
N MET A 53 -18.32 -6.69 -1.52
CA MET A 53 -17.84 -5.37 -1.91
C MET A 53 -17.95 -5.16 -3.43
N CYS A 54 -17.60 -6.15 -4.25
CA CYS A 54 -17.76 -6.08 -5.71
C CYS A 54 -19.23 -5.87 -6.09
N ASP A 55 -20.16 -6.61 -5.45
CA ASP A 55 -21.60 -6.49 -5.72
C ASP A 55 -22.11 -5.09 -5.37
N MET A 56 -21.68 -4.53 -4.23
CA MET A 56 -22.04 -3.15 -3.84
C MET A 56 -21.46 -2.10 -4.80
N LEU A 57 -20.25 -2.30 -5.30
CA LEU A 57 -19.64 -1.41 -6.29
C LEU A 57 -20.35 -1.49 -7.63
N SER A 58 -20.79 -2.66 -8.06
CA SER A 58 -21.53 -2.85 -9.31
C SER A 58 -22.88 -2.10 -9.29
N VAL A 59 -23.58 -2.10 -8.15
CA VAL A 59 -24.79 -1.27 -7.96
C VAL A 59 -24.50 0.23 -8.15
N ASN A 60 -23.27 0.67 -7.86
CA ASN A 60 -22.81 2.05 -8.05
C ASN A 60 -22.13 2.28 -9.41
N GLY A 61 -22.28 1.35 -10.36
CA GLY A 61 -21.73 1.47 -11.72
C GLY A 61 -20.22 1.27 -11.85
N LYS A 62 -19.62 0.57 -10.89
CA LYS A 62 -18.17 0.21 -10.89
C LYS A 62 -18.02 -1.31 -10.83
N ASP A 63 -17.54 -1.91 -11.90
CA ASP A 63 -17.35 -3.35 -11.99
C ASP A 63 -15.94 -3.76 -11.59
N PHE A 64 -15.87 -4.47 -10.47
CA PHE A 64 -14.65 -5.01 -9.87
C PHE A 64 -14.71 -6.53 -9.77
N LYS A 65 -13.55 -7.14 -9.64
CA LYS A 65 -13.37 -8.54 -9.25
C LYS A 65 -12.37 -8.65 -8.12
N THR A 66 -12.48 -9.70 -7.36
CA THR A 66 -11.49 -10.07 -6.34
C THR A 66 -10.23 -10.60 -7.02
N ALA A 67 -9.04 -10.14 -6.59
CA ALA A 67 -7.81 -10.82 -6.96
C ALA A 67 -7.72 -12.19 -6.27
N PRO A 68 -7.05 -13.17 -6.88
CA PRO A 68 -6.95 -14.54 -6.35
C PRO A 68 -5.95 -14.64 -5.17
N VAL A 69 -6.04 -13.70 -4.23
CA VAL A 69 -5.20 -13.67 -3.02
C VAL A 69 -5.80 -14.61 -1.97
N PRO A 70 -4.98 -15.44 -1.27
CA PRO A 70 -5.45 -16.35 -0.24
C PRO A 70 -6.26 -15.69 0.88
N GLU A 71 -7.23 -16.40 1.43
CA GLU A 71 -8.13 -15.85 2.46
C GLU A 71 -7.40 -15.48 3.75
N ASP A 72 -6.35 -16.20 4.12
CA ASP A 72 -5.53 -15.95 5.31
C ASP A 72 -4.47 -14.85 5.13
N SER A 73 -4.32 -14.31 3.91
CA SER A 73 -3.47 -13.15 3.67
C SER A 73 -3.96 -11.93 4.43
N ARG A 74 -3.03 -11.21 5.03
CA ARG A 74 -3.32 -9.97 5.77
C ARG A 74 -3.69 -8.78 4.90
N ALA A 75 -3.45 -8.88 3.60
CA ALA A 75 -3.87 -7.90 2.61
C ALA A 75 -4.74 -8.56 1.54
N LYS A 76 -5.74 -7.84 1.06
CA LYS A 76 -6.69 -8.25 0.01
C LYS A 76 -6.66 -7.25 -1.13
N MET A 77 -7.10 -7.66 -2.31
CA MET A 77 -7.13 -6.75 -3.46
C MET A 77 -8.41 -6.92 -4.29
N LEU A 78 -8.97 -5.77 -4.71
CA LEU A 78 -9.99 -5.67 -5.75
C LEU A 78 -9.39 -5.00 -6.98
N VAL A 79 -9.78 -5.46 -8.15
CA VAL A 79 -9.28 -4.96 -9.43
C VAL A 79 -10.46 -4.70 -10.36
N SER A 80 -10.47 -3.54 -11.03
CA SER A 80 -11.45 -3.23 -12.08
C SER A 80 -11.44 -4.31 -13.17
N MET A 81 -12.61 -4.67 -13.67
CA MET A 81 -12.79 -5.68 -14.73
C MET A 81 -12.01 -5.40 -16.01
N LYS A 82 -11.51 -4.17 -16.20
CA LYS A 82 -10.66 -3.80 -17.36
C LYS A 82 -9.25 -4.40 -17.35
N PHE A 83 -8.80 -4.98 -16.23
CA PHE A 83 -7.50 -5.61 -16.09
C PHE A 83 -7.63 -7.12 -15.90
N ASN A 84 -6.66 -7.87 -16.43
CA ASN A 84 -6.39 -9.22 -15.96
C ASN A 84 -5.55 -9.13 -14.68
N VAL A 85 -5.73 -10.11 -13.80
CA VAL A 85 -4.96 -10.23 -12.55
C VAL A 85 -4.60 -11.68 -12.34
N GLU A 86 -3.34 -11.94 -12.05
CA GLU A 86 -2.79 -13.25 -11.75
C GLU A 86 -1.93 -13.18 -10.49
N LEU A 87 -2.14 -14.11 -9.55
CA LEU A 87 -1.29 -14.23 -8.37
C LEU A 87 -0.02 -14.98 -8.75
N ILE A 88 1.13 -14.35 -8.51
CA ILE A 88 2.45 -14.92 -8.81
C ILE A 88 3.09 -15.50 -7.55
N ARG A 89 3.06 -14.75 -6.45
CA ARG A 89 3.62 -15.17 -5.14
C ARG A 89 2.76 -14.64 -4.01
N ASP A 90 2.76 -15.37 -2.92
CA ASP A 90 2.08 -14.93 -1.70
C ASP A 90 2.74 -15.46 -0.42
N SER A 91 2.40 -14.81 0.66
CA SER A 91 2.61 -15.26 2.02
C SER A 91 1.53 -14.67 2.92
N LYS A 92 1.57 -15.00 4.20
CA LYS A 92 0.69 -14.36 5.19
C LYS A 92 0.81 -12.82 5.21
N TYR A 93 1.99 -12.27 4.87
CA TYR A 93 2.30 -10.84 5.03
C TYR A 93 2.24 -10.05 3.75
N TYR A 94 2.22 -10.70 2.59
CA TYR A 94 2.21 -10.05 1.28
C TYR A 94 1.61 -10.94 0.20
N PHE A 95 1.22 -10.32 -0.89
CA PHE A 95 0.97 -10.96 -2.18
C PHE A 95 1.68 -10.17 -3.29
N ILE A 96 2.00 -10.83 -4.38
CA ILE A 96 2.53 -10.24 -5.61
C ILE A 96 1.67 -10.74 -6.75
N CYS A 97 1.01 -9.81 -7.45
CA CYS A 97 0.18 -10.10 -8.62
C CYS A 97 0.73 -9.42 -9.87
N SER A 98 0.55 -10.06 -11.02
CA SER A 98 0.63 -9.42 -12.34
C SER A 98 -0.70 -8.72 -12.63
N ILE A 99 -0.63 -7.50 -13.12
CA ILE A 99 -1.77 -6.71 -13.61
C ILE A 99 -1.49 -6.36 -15.05
N ASN A 100 -2.35 -6.79 -15.95
CA ASN A 100 -2.18 -6.49 -17.37
C ASN A 100 -3.49 -6.23 -18.12
N ASN A 101 -3.36 -5.50 -19.21
CA ASN A 101 -4.34 -5.36 -20.28
C ASN A 101 -3.58 -5.06 -21.60
N VAL A 102 -4.26 -4.57 -22.62
CA VAL A 102 -3.65 -4.28 -23.93
C VAL A 102 -2.52 -3.24 -23.86
N LEU A 103 -2.58 -2.29 -22.92
CA LEU A 103 -1.66 -1.16 -22.83
C LEU A 103 -0.73 -1.22 -21.60
N THR A 104 -1.06 -2.04 -20.65
CA THR A 104 -0.49 -2.01 -19.31
C THR A 104 0.02 -3.38 -18.92
N ASP A 105 1.22 -3.43 -18.33
CA ASP A 105 1.81 -4.65 -17.79
C ASP A 105 2.78 -4.30 -16.66
N PHE A 106 2.42 -4.64 -15.41
CA PHE A 106 3.26 -4.42 -14.23
C PHE A 106 2.93 -5.39 -13.09
N LEU A 107 3.87 -5.56 -12.18
CA LEU A 107 3.65 -6.28 -10.92
C LEU A 107 3.16 -5.31 -9.84
N ILE A 108 2.16 -5.73 -9.08
CA ILE A 108 1.72 -5.04 -7.88
C ILE A 108 1.83 -5.95 -6.67
N ALA A 109 2.44 -5.44 -5.61
CA ALA A 109 2.50 -6.12 -4.34
C ALA A 109 1.69 -5.35 -3.30
N GLY A 110 0.82 -6.07 -2.60
CA GLY A 110 0.14 -5.58 -1.40
C GLY A 110 0.74 -6.22 -0.17
N LEU A 111 1.05 -5.44 0.86
CA LEU A 111 1.64 -5.98 2.07
C LEU A 111 1.03 -5.40 3.35
N HIS A 112 1.10 -6.22 4.42
CA HIS A 112 0.89 -5.81 5.78
C HIS A 112 1.98 -6.44 6.65
N PHE A 113 3.03 -5.67 6.90
CA PHE A 113 4.27 -6.13 7.52
C PHE A 113 4.07 -6.40 9.02
N PRO A 114 4.92 -7.24 9.64
CA PRO A 114 4.83 -7.49 11.07
C PRO A 114 5.01 -6.21 11.89
N SER A 115 4.08 -5.96 12.82
CA SER A 115 4.14 -4.82 13.73
C SER A 115 5.27 -4.98 14.75
N LYS A 116 5.97 -3.90 15.06
CA LYS A 116 6.99 -3.83 16.13
C LYS A 116 6.48 -4.27 17.50
N ARG A 117 5.18 -4.23 17.70
CA ARG A 117 4.55 -4.65 18.96
C ARG A 117 4.62 -6.17 19.17
N TYR A 118 4.67 -6.94 18.08
CA TYR A 118 4.55 -8.41 18.10
C TYR A 118 5.72 -9.14 17.44
N ALA A 119 6.68 -8.41 16.86
CA ALA A 119 7.84 -8.96 16.19
C ALA A 119 9.10 -8.14 16.52
N GLU A 120 10.20 -8.83 16.78
CA GLU A 120 11.49 -8.18 16.92
C GLU A 120 11.98 -7.63 15.58
N ASN A 121 12.94 -6.70 15.59
CA ASN A 121 13.49 -6.14 14.36
C ASN A 121 14.04 -7.24 13.43
N ARG A 122 14.67 -8.28 13.99
CA ARG A 122 15.21 -9.41 13.23
C ARG A 122 14.12 -10.19 12.48
N ASP A 123 12.96 -10.43 13.10
CA ASP A 123 11.86 -11.14 12.44
C ASP A 123 11.33 -10.33 11.25
N ARG A 124 11.27 -9.02 11.40
CA ARG A 124 10.85 -8.10 10.34
C ARG A 124 11.86 -8.07 9.19
N GLU A 125 13.15 -8.11 9.52
CA GLU A 125 14.24 -8.21 8.52
C GLU A 125 14.14 -9.51 7.72
N ILE A 126 13.89 -10.64 8.38
CA ILE A 126 13.67 -11.93 7.70
C ILE A 126 12.49 -11.87 6.73
N VAL A 127 11.36 -11.29 7.15
CA VAL A 127 10.19 -11.14 6.25
C VAL A 127 10.49 -10.21 5.07
N ALA A 128 11.30 -9.16 5.28
CA ALA A 128 11.74 -8.28 4.21
C ALA A 128 12.63 -9.00 3.19
N GLU A 129 13.59 -9.80 3.64
CA GLU A 129 14.44 -10.62 2.77
C GLU A 129 13.60 -11.62 1.96
N GLN A 130 12.70 -12.36 2.63
CA GLN A 130 11.80 -13.30 1.96
C GLN A 130 10.92 -12.62 0.91
N PHE A 131 10.40 -11.43 1.21
CA PHE A 131 9.64 -10.66 0.25
C PHE A 131 10.48 -10.24 -0.95
N MET A 132 11.70 -9.75 -0.73
CA MET A 132 12.59 -9.32 -1.83
C MET A 132 13.03 -10.48 -2.71
N ASP A 133 13.27 -11.66 -2.13
CA ASP A 133 13.57 -12.88 -2.89
C ASP A 133 12.36 -13.29 -3.74
N ALA A 134 11.14 -13.34 -3.16
CA ALA A 134 9.91 -13.63 -3.90
C ALA A 134 9.63 -12.60 -5.02
N LEU A 135 9.96 -11.33 -4.78
CA LEU A 135 9.84 -10.28 -5.79
C LEU A 135 10.82 -10.47 -6.94
N CYS A 136 12.07 -10.85 -6.65
CA CYS A 136 13.06 -11.16 -7.70
C CYS A 136 12.60 -12.34 -8.58
N GLU A 137 12.03 -13.38 -7.97
CA GLU A 137 11.46 -14.50 -8.71
C GLU A 137 10.26 -14.07 -9.57
N ALA A 138 9.33 -13.28 -9.02
CA ALA A 138 8.18 -12.76 -9.75
C ALA A 138 8.59 -11.87 -10.93
N GLN A 139 9.60 -11.02 -10.75
CA GLN A 139 10.17 -10.19 -11.83
C GLN A 139 10.81 -11.05 -12.94
N SER A 140 11.48 -12.14 -12.57
CA SER A 140 12.07 -13.07 -13.54
C SER A 140 10.99 -13.80 -14.34
N GLU A 141 9.89 -14.19 -13.70
CA GLU A 141 8.75 -14.86 -14.35
C GLU A 141 7.98 -13.91 -15.27
N ALA A 142 7.80 -12.66 -14.84
CA ALA A 142 7.14 -11.62 -15.64
C ALA A 142 8.04 -11.03 -16.75
N GLU A 143 9.34 -11.37 -16.80
CA GLU A 143 10.34 -10.85 -17.74
C GLU A 143 10.50 -9.31 -17.73
N HIS A 144 10.11 -8.64 -16.62
CA HIS A 144 10.27 -7.20 -16.44
C HIS A 144 10.44 -6.80 -14.97
N LYS A 145 10.90 -5.55 -14.73
CA LYS A 145 11.09 -4.98 -13.39
C LYS A 145 10.13 -3.83 -13.07
N LYS A 146 8.99 -3.75 -13.73
CA LYS A 146 7.95 -2.76 -13.43
C LYS A 146 7.17 -3.21 -12.21
N VAL A 147 7.41 -2.59 -11.06
CA VAL A 147 6.85 -3.00 -9.77
C VAL A 147 6.32 -1.82 -8.98
N ILE A 148 5.14 -1.99 -8.42
CA ILE A 148 4.54 -1.13 -7.40
C ILE A 148 4.37 -1.96 -6.13
N ILE A 149 4.80 -1.43 -5.00
CA ILE A 149 4.59 -2.06 -3.69
C ILE A 149 3.82 -1.06 -2.83
N ALA A 150 2.65 -1.43 -2.36
CA ALA A 150 1.84 -0.60 -1.48
C ALA A 150 1.39 -1.39 -0.26
N GLY A 151 1.44 -0.77 0.91
CA GLY A 151 1.07 -1.48 2.12
C GLY A 151 1.35 -0.74 3.41
N ASP A 152 0.95 -1.38 4.51
CA ASP A 152 1.40 -1.04 5.85
C ASP A 152 2.75 -1.73 6.12
N PHE A 153 3.81 -0.96 6.02
CA PHE A 153 5.18 -1.45 6.28
C PHE A 153 5.47 -1.55 7.79
N ASN A 154 4.59 -1.04 8.65
CA ASN A 154 4.84 -0.90 10.09
C ASN A 154 6.22 -0.26 10.39
N ALA A 155 6.73 0.53 9.47
CA ALA A 155 8.00 1.23 9.49
C ALA A 155 7.87 2.60 8.84
N ASP A 156 8.51 3.61 9.43
CA ASP A 156 8.64 4.91 8.77
C ASP A 156 9.67 4.85 7.63
N PRO A 157 9.55 5.67 6.59
CA PRO A 157 10.46 5.68 5.44
C PRO A 157 11.95 5.78 5.77
N PHE A 158 12.33 6.35 6.92
CA PHE A 158 13.71 6.51 7.37
C PHE A 158 14.26 5.29 8.13
N GLU A 159 13.45 4.29 8.42
CA GLU A 159 13.90 3.11 9.17
C GLU A 159 14.81 2.19 8.35
N GLU A 160 15.66 1.45 9.04
CA GLU A 160 16.67 0.59 8.40
C GLU A 160 16.09 -0.41 7.41
N VAL A 161 14.94 -1.02 7.74
CA VAL A 161 14.27 -1.97 6.86
C VAL A 161 13.82 -1.34 5.54
N MET A 162 13.54 -0.02 5.53
CA MET A 162 13.18 0.70 4.32
C MET A 162 14.40 1.13 3.50
N LEU A 163 15.53 1.45 4.15
CA LEU A 163 16.69 2.08 3.50
C LEU A 163 17.83 1.11 3.13
N LYS A 164 18.02 0.02 3.89
CA LYS A 164 19.11 -0.93 3.63
C LYS A 164 18.95 -1.63 2.28
N ALA A 165 20.07 -1.80 1.59
CA ALA A 165 20.10 -2.37 0.23
C ALA A 165 19.54 -3.80 0.13
N ASN A 166 19.73 -4.62 1.15
CA ASN A 166 19.26 -6.01 1.21
C ASN A 166 17.77 -6.15 1.61
N TYR A 167 17.09 -5.03 1.88
CA TYR A 167 15.65 -4.98 2.17
C TYR A 167 14.94 -4.15 1.10
N PHE A 168 14.03 -3.23 1.49
CA PHE A 168 13.25 -2.46 0.50
C PHE A 168 14.07 -1.44 -0.30
N HIS A 169 15.23 -1.01 0.17
CA HIS A 169 16.13 -0.06 -0.50
C HIS A 169 15.38 1.13 -1.13
N ALA A 170 14.45 1.70 -0.36
CA ALA A 170 13.47 2.69 -0.80
C ALA A 170 13.97 4.11 -0.50
N LEU A 171 14.36 4.84 -1.56
CA LEU A 171 15.02 6.14 -1.47
C LEU A 171 14.05 7.29 -1.80
N PRO A 172 14.27 8.51 -1.23
CA PRO A 172 13.40 9.66 -1.44
C PRO A 172 13.58 10.37 -2.78
N TYR A 173 14.56 9.98 -3.60
CA TYR A 173 14.97 10.72 -4.80
C TYR A 173 14.68 9.92 -6.07
N ALA A 174 13.65 10.34 -6.81
CA ALA A 174 13.20 9.68 -8.04
C ALA A 174 14.31 9.61 -9.10
N ASP A 175 15.03 10.71 -9.31
CA ASP A 175 16.11 10.82 -10.30
C ASP A 175 17.28 9.88 -9.99
N ILE A 176 17.62 9.69 -8.72
CA ILE A 176 18.66 8.74 -8.30
C ILE A 176 18.23 7.31 -8.62
N VAL A 177 16.98 6.96 -8.26
CA VAL A 177 16.44 5.61 -8.49
C VAL A 177 16.33 5.33 -9.99
N GLU A 178 15.79 6.24 -10.77
CA GLU A 178 15.61 6.08 -12.21
C GLU A 178 16.94 5.92 -12.95
N ASN A 179 17.97 6.71 -12.59
CA ASN A 179 19.24 6.70 -13.28
C ASN A 179 20.18 5.58 -12.81
N LYS A 180 20.22 5.27 -11.50
CA LYS A 180 21.12 4.24 -10.96
C LYS A 180 20.54 2.85 -10.96
N ARG A 181 19.24 2.71 -10.72
CA ARG A 181 18.44 1.48 -10.73
C ARG A 181 18.83 0.45 -9.66
N GLU A 182 20.11 0.26 -9.44
CA GLU A 182 20.70 -0.72 -8.54
C GLU A 182 21.92 -0.13 -7.81
N ARG A 183 22.29 -0.75 -6.70
CA ARG A 183 23.51 -0.43 -5.95
C ARG A 183 24.33 -1.69 -5.75
N ASP A 184 25.61 -1.65 -6.12
CA ASP A 184 26.56 -2.66 -5.69
C ASP A 184 26.91 -2.48 -4.21
N VAL A 185 26.79 -3.55 -3.45
CA VAL A 185 27.23 -3.63 -2.07
C VAL A 185 28.04 -4.92 -1.90
N TYR A 186 29.34 -4.77 -1.76
CA TYR A 186 30.29 -5.89 -1.64
C TYR A 186 30.18 -6.94 -2.76
N GLY A 187 29.96 -6.50 -4.01
CA GLY A 187 29.90 -7.37 -5.18
C GLY A 187 28.53 -7.99 -5.45
N LYS A 188 27.49 -7.61 -4.71
CA LYS A 188 26.10 -7.97 -4.99
C LYS A 188 25.28 -6.73 -5.35
N ASN A 189 24.59 -6.78 -6.48
CA ASN A 189 23.69 -5.71 -6.91
C ASN A 189 22.33 -5.84 -6.23
N TYR A 190 21.82 -4.73 -5.71
CA TYR A 190 20.51 -4.62 -5.06
C TYR A 190 19.67 -3.57 -5.77
N GLN A 191 18.46 -3.93 -6.16
CA GLN A 191 17.50 -3.05 -6.78
C GLN A 191 17.14 -1.88 -5.88
N MET A 192 16.94 -0.69 -6.45
CA MET A 192 16.45 0.50 -5.76
C MET A 192 14.98 0.72 -6.03
N PHE A 193 14.28 1.27 -5.03
CA PHE A 193 12.91 1.74 -5.15
C PHE A 193 12.83 3.23 -4.82
N TYR A 194 11.93 3.93 -5.48
CA TYR A 194 11.56 5.30 -5.14
C TYR A 194 10.43 5.29 -4.12
N ASN A 195 10.60 6.01 -3.03
CA ASN A 195 9.60 6.21 -2.00
C ASN A 195 9.13 7.67 -1.96
N PRO A 196 8.00 7.99 -2.59
CA PRO A 196 7.47 9.35 -2.62
C PRO A 196 6.92 9.82 -1.27
N MET A 197 6.64 8.88 -0.32
CA MET A 197 6.03 9.21 0.97
C MET A 197 6.92 10.08 1.86
N TRP A 198 8.21 10.18 1.58
CA TRP A 198 9.12 11.14 2.24
C TRP A 198 8.64 12.59 2.11
N ASN A 199 7.87 12.93 1.09
CA ASN A 199 7.37 14.28 0.88
C ASN A 199 6.30 14.70 1.89
N PHE A 200 5.75 13.78 2.68
CA PHE A 200 4.76 14.07 3.71
C PHE A 200 5.36 14.33 5.10
N PHE A 201 6.67 14.24 5.28
CA PHE A 201 7.29 14.54 6.55
C PHE A 201 7.42 16.05 6.80
N GLY A 202 7.25 16.42 8.09
CA GLY A 202 7.43 17.79 8.55
C GLY A 202 6.20 18.67 8.29
N ASP A 203 6.33 19.97 8.58
CA ASP A 203 5.20 20.89 8.67
C ASP A 203 4.81 21.57 7.35
N LEU A 204 5.55 21.30 6.26
CA LEU A 204 5.33 21.98 4.98
C LEU A 204 4.18 21.37 4.17
N ASN A 205 3.86 20.11 4.39
CA ASN A 205 2.79 19.40 3.68
C ASN A 205 1.80 18.80 4.68
N THR A 206 0.51 18.90 4.38
CA THR A 206 -0.57 18.27 5.16
C THR A 206 -1.36 17.33 4.27
N PRO A 207 -1.82 16.18 4.80
CA PRO A 207 -1.55 15.60 6.13
C PRO A 207 -0.11 15.10 6.28
N HIS A 208 0.40 15.01 7.52
CA HIS A 208 1.80 14.66 7.82
C HIS A 208 2.03 13.19 8.18
N SER A 209 0.97 12.38 8.19
CA SER A 209 1.04 11.00 8.67
C SER A 209 -0.12 10.17 8.17
N THR A 210 0.08 8.86 8.10
CA THR A 210 -1.00 7.90 7.87
C THR A 210 -1.50 7.26 9.16
N CYS A 211 -0.70 7.30 10.23
CA CYS A 211 -1.02 6.71 11.52
C CYS A 211 -0.52 7.58 12.66
N TYR A 212 -1.26 7.57 13.78
CA TYR A 212 -0.88 8.28 14.99
C TYR A 212 -0.96 7.35 16.20
N TYR A 213 0.11 7.32 16.99
CA TYR A 213 0.05 6.75 18.33
C TYR A 213 0.98 7.49 19.29
N ASP A 214 0.53 7.58 20.54
CA ASP A 214 1.30 8.13 21.64
C ASP A 214 1.74 6.98 22.54
N SER A 215 3.04 6.78 22.67
CA SER A 215 3.63 5.76 23.52
C SER A 215 4.67 6.37 24.43
N GLY A 216 4.79 5.82 25.65
CA GLY A 216 5.80 6.25 26.64
C GLY A 216 7.23 5.74 26.34
N GLY A 217 7.50 5.21 25.16
CA GLY A 217 8.82 4.71 24.76
C GLY A 217 9.85 5.84 24.59
N ALA A 218 11.13 5.52 24.74
CA ALA A 218 12.22 6.48 24.59
C ALA A 218 12.32 7.08 23.18
N PHE A 219 11.79 6.40 22.17
CA PHE A 219 11.68 6.87 20.80
C PHE A 219 10.21 6.80 20.36
N ASN A 220 9.57 7.97 20.23
CA ASN A 220 8.21 8.11 19.72
C ASN A 220 8.16 9.30 18.76
N PHE A 221 7.70 9.06 17.55
CA PHE A 221 7.59 10.08 16.50
C PHE A 221 6.17 10.67 16.41
N TYR A 222 5.20 10.11 17.17
CA TYR A 222 3.78 10.47 17.24
C TYR A 222 3.04 10.29 15.92
N LYS A 223 3.49 10.95 14.85
CA LYS A 223 2.92 10.92 13.50
C LYS A 223 3.78 10.02 12.62
N HIS A 224 3.24 8.90 12.21
CA HIS A 224 3.94 7.87 11.45
C HIS A 224 3.42 7.76 10.01
N ILE A 225 4.30 7.43 9.07
CA ILE A 225 3.95 7.10 7.70
C ILE A 225 4.23 5.60 7.51
N PHE A 226 3.37 4.77 8.08
CA PHE A 226 3.48 3.31 7.98
C PHE A 226 2.87 2.79 6.68
N ASP A 227 1.82 3.46 6.20
CA ASP A 227 1.17 3.14 4.93
C ASP A 227 1.91 3.87 3.82
N GLN A 228 2.56 3.10 2.95
CA GLN A 228 3.45 3.65 1.93
C GLN A 228 3.20 3.02 0.57
N VAL A 229 3.59 3.76 -0.47
CA VAL A 229 3.81 3.23 -1.82
C VAL A 229 5.27 3.44 -2.19
N ILE A 230 5.90 2.40 -2.74
CA ILE A 230 7.23 2.48 -3.33
C ILE A 230 7.19 1.88 -4.74
N VAL A 231 7.98 2.44 -5.65
CA VAL A 231 7.97 2.02 -7.05
C VAL A 231 9.38 1.73 -7.55
N SER A 232 9.51 0.71 -8.39
CA SER A 232 10.79 0.36 -9.03
C SER A 232 11.25 1.46 -9.99
N ALA A 233 12.53 1.44 -10.36
CA ALA A 233 13.11 2.38 -11.31
C ALA A 233 12.32 2.45 -12.63
N ASP A 234 11.84 1.30 -13.14
CA ASP A 234 11.05 1.22 -14.38
C ASP A 234 9.66 1.87 -14.26
N MET A 235 9.15 2.03 -13.03
CA MET A 235 7.86 2.66 -12.75
C MET A 235 7.95 4.14 -12.44
N VAL A 236 9.13 4.70 -12.15
CA VAL A 236 9.29 6.13 -11.77
C VAL A 236 8.67 7.08 -12.79
N LYS A 237 8.91 6.86 -14.07
CA LYS A 237 8.38 7.72 -15.17
C LYS A 237 6.86 7.64 -15.35
N TYR A 238 6.26 6.54 -14.89
CA TYR A 238 4.80 6.33 -14.96
C TYR A 238 4.09 6.79 -13.69
N PHE A 239 4.80 6.92 -12.57
CA PHE A 239 4.22 7.34 -11.29
C PHE A 239 3.80 8.81 -11.34
N ASP A 240 2.54 9.08 -11.03
CA ASP A 240 1.99 10.43 -10.97
C ASP A 240 2.13 10.99 -9.53
N LYS A 241 3.15 11.85 -9.34
CA LYS A 241 3.43 12.45 -8.03
C LYS A 241 2.33 13.41 -7.58
N ASP A 242 1.65 14.05 -8.51
CA ASP A 242 0.62 15.06 -8.23
C ASP A 242 -0.69 14.40 -7.77
N ASN A 243 -0.89 13.13 -8.10
CA ASN A 243 -2.04 12.34 -7.67
C ASN A 243 -1.77 11.50 -6.40
N LEU A 244 -0.58 11.62 -5.79
CA LEU A 244 -0.30 10.98 -4.51
C LEU A 244 -0.86 11.82 -3.37
N LYS A 245 -1.73 11.24 -2.57
CA LYS A 245 -2.32 11.90 -1.40
C LYS A 245 -2.63 10.93 -0.26
N ILE A 246 -2.54 11.42 0.96
CA ILE A 246 -3.15 10.81 2.14
C ILE A 246 -4.54 11.44 2.26
N VAL A 247 -5.59 10.62 2.31
CA VAL A 247 -6.97 11.12 2.31
C VAL A 247 -7.45 11.32 3.74
N THR A 248 -7.87 12.54 4.07
CA THR A 248 -8.35 12.93 5.41
C THR A 248 -9.86 13.11 5.49
N GLU A 249 -10.56 13.16 4.34
CA GLU A 249 -12.01 13.36 4.26
C GLU A 249 -12.59 12.76 2.99
N THR A 250 -13.88 12.49 3.00
CA THR A 250 -14.73 12.18 1.85
C THR A 250 -15.91 13.12 1.84
N SER A 251 -16.76 13.10 0.82
CA SER A 251 -17.96 13.93 0.73
C SER A 251 -18.91 13.78 1.91
N SER A 252 -18.93 12.62 2.60
CA SER A 252 -19.84 12.32 3.70
C SER A 252 -19.21 12.35 5.09
N GLY A 253 -17.89 12.63 5.23
CA GLY A 253 -17.31 12.71 6.57
C GLY A 253 -15.78 12.79 6.60
N VAL A 254 -15.28 13.09 7.78
CA VAL A 254 -13.88 13.40 8.06
C VAL A 254 -13.19 12.17 8.65
N LEU A 255 -12.14 11.69 7.99
CA LEU A 255 -11.33 10.52 8.41
C LEU A 255 -10.26 10.90 9.44
N ALA A 256 -9.86 12.17 9.47
CA ALA A 256 -8.88 12.68 10.44
C ALA A 256 -9.31 14.04 11.00
N ASP A 257 -8.95 14.34 12.22
CA ASP A 257 -9.18 15.66 12.81
C ASP A 257 -8.31 16.76 12.18
N GLY A 258 -8.51 18.03 12.58
CA GLY A 258 -7.74 19.17 12.08
C GLY A 258 -6.23 19.12 12.40
N LYS A 259 -5.76 18.14 13.18
CA LYS A 259 -4.34 17.87 13.46
C LYS A 259 -3.81 16.70 12.63
N GLY A 260 -4.64 16.09 11.79
CA GLY A 260 -4.30 14.90 10.99
C GLY A 260 -4.30 13.59 11.79
N ILE A 261 -4.96 13.55 12.96
CA ILE A 261 -5.09 12.32 13.76
C ILE A 261 -6.27 11.52 13.24
N PRO A 262 -6.07 10.22 12.86
CA PRO A 262 -7.14 9.37 12.36
C PRO A 262 -8.30 9.21 13.34
N ASN A 263 -9.53 9.24 12.84
CA ASN A 263 -10.75 9.01 13.63
C ASN A 263 -10.99 7.50 13.85
N ARG A 264 -10.16 6.89 14.67
CA ARG A 264 -10.20 5.45 14.97
C ARG A 264 -11.50 4.97 15.65
N LYS A 265 -12.32 5.89 16.17
CA LYS A 265 -13.59 5.51 16.81
C LYS A 265 -14.65 5.18 15.78
N GLU A 266 -14.67 5.92 14.68
CA GLU A 266 -15.65 5.75 13.61
C GLU A 266 -15.11 4.95 12.43
N TYR A 267 -13.80 4.97 12.21
CA TYR A 267 -13.15 4.35 11.06
C TYR A 267 -11.93 3.52 11.46
N SER A 268 -10.75 3.84 10.92
CA SER A 268 -9.47 3.18 11.20
C SER A 268 -8.53 4.08 11.98
N ASP A 269 -7.55 3.49 12.64
CA ASP A 269 -6.36 4.17 13.20
C ASP A 269 -5.30 4.50 12.13
N HIS A 270 -5.58 4.14 10.87
CA HIS A 270 -4.79 4.50 9.68
C HIS A 270 -5.61 5.34 8.70
N LEU A 271 -4.95 6.20 7.94
CA LEU A 271 -5.54 6.97 6.84
C LEU A 271 -5.25 6.30 5.50
N PRO A 272 -6.22 6.34 4.56
CA PRO A 272 -6.01 5.79 3.22
C PRO A 272 -5.03 6.64 2.41
N ILE A 273 -4.25 5.98 1.55
CA ILE A 273 -3.44 6.62 0.51
C ILE A 273 -4.03 6.34 -0.87
N VAL A 274 -4.07 7.37 -1.70
CA VAL A 274 -4.46 7.27 -3.11
C VAL A 274 -3.29 7.75 -3.95
N PHE A 275 -2.99 7.04 -5.03
CA PHE A 275 -1.95 7.40 -5.98
C PHE A 275 -2.31 6.92 -7.39
N GLY A 276 -1.63 7.45 -8.39
CA GLY A 276 -1.89 7.16 -9.78
C GLY A 276 -0.66 6.75 -10.56
N ILE A 277 -0.87 5.96 -11.61
CA ILE A 277 0.12 5.65 -12.63
C ILE A 277 -0.47 5.88 -14.03
N LYS A 278 0.39 6.20 -15.00
CA LYS A 278 -0.02 6.36 -16.39
C LYS A 278 -0.41 5.02 -17.00
N GLU A 279 -1.36 5.00 -17.92
CA GLU A 279 -1.92 3.77 -18.50
C GLU A 279 -0.99 3.01 -19.45
N ASP A 280 0.08 3.64 -19.92
CA ASP A 280 1.10 3.05 -20.79
C ASP A 280 2.29 2.47 -20.01
N ALA A 281 2.04 2.11 -18.74
CA ALA A 281 3.03 1.57 -17.80
C ALA A 281 3.44 0.11 -18.11
#